data_2e31a765c892539135e6ab81b615a480
#
_entry.id   2e31a765c892539135e6ab81b615a480
#
_cell.length_a   1.000
_cell.length_b   1.000
_cell.length_c   1.000
_cell.angle_alpha   90.00
_cell.angle_beta   90.00
_cell.angle_gamma   90.00
#
_symmetry.space_group_name_H-M   'P 1'
#
loop_
_entity.id
_entity.type
_entity.pdbx_description
1 polymer ?
#
loop_
_entity_poly.entity_id
_entity_poly.type
_entity_poly.pdbx_seq_one_letter_code
_entity_poly.pdbx_strand_id
1 'polypeptide(L)'
;LILVKQTIHFFNKEQIKSLLYHAKSKLNKSGKLLIFSLKTKNNQIPCFKQMKIKLKKSLKNDELLFRIIKIRLINSKESYFNFKVNITKKKYIEMIKKRYISCLLNMPIKSLSTGINELNSKYKMNIKFTDTLKCISYKKN
;
A
#
# COMPACT_ATOMS: atom_id res chain seq x y z
N LEU A 1 18.03 -12.51 0.46
CA LEU A 1 16.73 -11.88 0.17
C LEU A 1 16.50 -10.71 1.11
N ILE A 2 16.15 -9.54 0.55
CA ILE A 2 15.66 -8.38 1.31
C ILE A 2 14.20 -8.14 0.90
N LEU A 3 13.32 -8.01 1.88
CA LEU A 3 11.89 -7.78 1.68
C LEU A 3 11.47 -6.45 2.31
N VAL A 4 10.89 -5.56 1.51
CA VAL A 4 10.25 -4.31 1.96
C VAL A 4 8.76 -4.41 1.63
N LYS A 5 7.91 -4.52 2.65
CA LYS A 5 6.47 -4.76 2.44
C LYS A 5 5.64 -3.67 3.09
N GLN A 6 4.87 -2.95 2.26
CA GLN A 6 3.89 -1.93 2.67
C GLN A 6 4.42 -0.85 3.63
N THR A 7 5.68 -0.43 3.44
CA THR A 7 6.36 0.57 4.28
C THR A 7 6.87 1.77 3.50
N ILE A 8 6.92 1.70 2.16
CA ILE A 8 7.50 2.78 1.34
C ILE A 8 6.83 4.14 1.54
N HIS A 9 5.54 4.16 1.83
CA HIS A 9 4.76 5.38 2.06
C HIS A 9 5.14 6.14 3.33
N PHE A 10 5.95 5.56 4.22
CA PHE A 10 6.51 6.23 5.38
C PHE A 10 7.82 6.96 5.08
N PHE A 11 8.43 6.72 3.93
CA PHE A 11 9.70 7.31 3.54
C PHE A 11 9.52 8.55 2.68
N ASN A 12 10.42 9.51 2.85
CA ASN A 12 10.62 10.58 1.86
C ASN A 12 11.56 10.14 0.74
N LYS A 13 11.79 11.01 -0.24
CA LYS A 13 12.62 10.71 -1.42
C LYS A 13 14.06 10.33 -1.05
N GLU A 14 14.67 11.03 -0.11
CA GLU A 14 16.06 10.78 0.30
C GLU A 14 16.19 9.49 1.10
N GLN A 15 15.23 9.22 1.97
CA GLN A 15 15.18 7.95 2.71
C GLN A 15 15.03 6.73 1.79
N ILE A 16 14.19 6.84 0.73
CA ILE A 16 14.10 5.75 -0.28
C ILE A 16 15.43 5.57 -1.00
N LYS A 17 16.12 6.64 -1.39
CA LYS A 17 17.44 6.53 -2.03
C LYS A 17 18.45 5.83 -1.12
N SER A 18 18.50 6.23 0.16
CA SER A 18 19.37 5.63 1.18
C SER A 18 19.04 4.15 1.40
N LEU A 19 17.74 3.81 1.55
CA LEU A 19 17.28 2.43 1.68
C LEU A 19 17.77 1.56 0.50
N LEU A 20 17.60 2.05 -0.73
CA LEU A 20 18.00 1.31 -1.92
C LEU A 20 19.51 1.14 -2.01
N TYR A 21 20.29 2.17 -1.65
CA TYR A 21 21.73 2.10 -1.58
C TYR A 21 22.20 1.01 -0.59
N HIS A 22 21.68 1.04 0.63
CA HIS A 22 22.02 0.05 1.65
C HIS A 22 21.53 -1.36 1.29
N ALA A 23 20.34 -1.48 0.74
CA ALA A 23 19.83 -2.78 0.29
C ALA A 23 20.73 -3.38 -0.79
N LYS A 24 21.14 -2.59 -1.79
CA LYS A 24 22.06 -3.05 -2.84
C LYS A 24 23.44 -3.46 -2.30
N SER A 25 24.00 -2.70 -1.34
CA SER A 25 25.31 -3.02 -0.73
C SER A 25 25.27 -4.34 0.05
N LYS A 26 24.15 -4.61 0.76
CA LYS A 26 23.98 -5.82 1.60
C LYS A 26 23.51 -7.06 0.84
N LEU A 27 23.07 -6.93 -0.40
CA LEU A 27 22.75 -8.09 -1.22
C LEU A 27 24.02 -8.81 -1.67
N ASN A 28 24.05 -10.13 -1.51
CA ASN A 28 25.04 -11.00 -2.13
C ASN A 28 24.79 -11.10 -3.65
N LYS A 29 25.76 -11.61 -4.40
CA LYS A 29 25.60 -11.94 -5.83
C LYS A 29 24.36 -12.84 -6.00
N SER A 30 23.55 -12.56 -7.00
CA SER A 30 22.24 -13.20 -7.22
C SER A 30 21.19 -12.97 -6.13
N GLY A 31 21.47 -12.18 -5.11
CA GLY A 31 20.52 -11.78 -4.08
C GLY A 31 19.37 -10.97 -4.65
N LYS A 32 18.20 -11.06 -4.02
CA LYS A 32 16.98 -10.37 -4.47
C LYS A 32 16.49 -9.33 -3.48
N LEU A 33 16.05 -8.18 -3.99
CA LEU A 33 15.26 -7.18 -3.26
C LEU A 33 13.84 -7.18 -3.81
N LEU A 34 12.87 -7.38 -2.93
CA LEU A 34 11.45 -7.32 -3.25
C LEU A 34 10.80 -6.16 -2.49
N ILE A 35 10.10 -5.28 -3.21
CA ILE A 35 9.40 -4.13 -2.65
C ILE A 35 7.93 -4.24 -2.99
N PHE A 36 7.10 -4.46 -1.97
CA PHE A 36 5.64 -4.55 -2.09
C PHE A 36 4.96 -3.31 -1.54
N SER A 37 3.98 -2.80 -2.27
CA SER A 37 3.05 -1.77 -1.80
C SER A 37 1.69 -1.94 -2.47
N LEU A 38 0.71 -1.14 -2.04
CA LEU A 38 -0.60 -1.13 -2.68
C LEU A 38 -0.47 -0.71 -4.15
N LYS A 39 -1.34 -1.26 -5.00
CA LYS A 39 -1.50 -0.78 -6.37
C LYS A 39 -1.93 0.69 -6.36
N THR A 40 -1.17 1.53 -7.04
CA THR A 40 -1.35 2.99 -6.99
C THR A 40 -2.48 3.51 -7.86
N LYS A 41 -2.81 2.80 -8.95
CA LYS A 41 -3.90 3.14 -9.87
C LYS A 41 -5.01 2.09 -9.80
N ASN A 42 -6.27 2.53 -9.94
CA ASN A 42 -7.44 1.64 -9.93
C ASN A 42 -7.47 0.71 -8.71
N ASN A 43 -7.12 1.25 -7.53
CA ASN A 43 -7.20 0.52 -6.27
C ASN A 43 -8.67 0.28 -5.89
N GLN A 44 -9.00 -0.95 -5.49
CA GLN A 44 -10.38 -1.38 -5.21
C GLN A 44 -10.69 -1.48 -3.71
N ILE A 45 -9.79 -1.05 -2.83
CA ILE A 45 -10.05 -1.05 -1.39
C ILE A 45 -11.34 -0.26 -1.10
N PRO A 46 -12.32 -0.85 -0.41
CA PRO A 46 -13.57 -0.17 -0.08
C PRO A 46 -13.31 1.02 0.85
N CYS A 47 -13.72 2.19 0.43
CA CYS A 47 -13.47 3.43 1.15
C CYS A 47 -14.75 4.22 1.35
N PHE A 48 -14.90 4.85 2.51
CA PHE A 48 -15.80 5.98 2.69
C PHE A 48 -15.16 7.27 2.14
N LYS A 49 -15.94 8.34 1.97
CA LYS A 49 -15.53 9.54 1.23
C LYS A 49 -14.17 10.11 1.66
N GLN A 50 -13.99 10.38 2.95
CA GLN A 50 -12.72 10.97 3.45
C GLN A 50 -11.53 10.02 3.36
N MET A 51 -11.75 8.72 3.64
CA MET A 51 -10.73 7.69 3.45
C MET A 51 -10.25 7.62 1.99
N LYS A 52 -11.20 7.69 1.03
CA LYS A 52 -10.89 7.68 -0.40
C LYS A 52 -9.99 8.85 -0.81
N ILE A 53 -10.26 10.05 -0.29
CA ILE A 53 -9.45 11.25 -0.56
C ILE A 53 -8.02 11.07 -0.01
N LYS A 54 -7.89 10.66 1.25
CA LYS A 54 -6.58 10.43 1.89
C LYS A 54 -5.79 9.30 1.22
N LEU A 55 -6.45 8.18 0.92
CA LEU A 55 -5.83 7.05 0.23
C LEU A 55 -5.33 7.49 -1.15
N LYS A 56 -6.13 8.20 -1.94
CA LYS A 56 -5.74 8.71 -3.25
C LYS A 56 -4.50 9.61 -3.18
N LYS A 57 -4.42 10.50 -2.16
CA LYS A 57 -3.24 11.34 -1.92
C LYS A 57 -2.00 10.50 -1.59
N SER A 58 -2.13 9.51 -0.70
CA SER A 58 -1.05 8.60 -0.34
C SER A 58 -0.56 7.81 -1.55
N LEU A 59 -1.46 7.20 -2.32
CA LEU A 59 -1.12 6.42 -3.51
C LEU A 59 -0.44 7.27 -4.60
N LYS A 60 -0.79 8.56 -4.73
CA LYS A 60 -0.09 9.49 -5.64
C LYS A 60 1.36 9.72 -5.19
N ASN A 61 1.61 9.83 -3.89
CA ASN A 61 2.98 9.91 -3.37
C ASN A 61 3.75 8.60 -3.60
N ASP A 62 3.12 7.45 -3.34
CA ASP A 62 3.74 6.14 -3.60
C ASP A 62 4.12 5.97 -5.07
N GLU A 63 3.33 6.48 -6.00
CA GLU A 63 3.66 6.47 -7.43
C GLU A 63 4.97 7.22 -7.73
N LEU A 64 5.19 8.38 -7.08
CA LEU A 64 6.45 9.12 -7.20
C LEU A 64 7.64 8.33 -6.63
N LEU A 65 7.46 7.70 -5.47
CA LEU A 65 8.49 6.86 -4.87
C LEU A 65 8.82 5.65 -5.75
N PHE A 66 7.81 5.00 -6.34
CA PHE A 66 8.03 3.90 -7.30
C PHE A 66 8.82 4.33 -8.53
N ARG A 67 8.63 5.55 -9.05
CA ARG A 67 9.45 6.07 -10.15
C ARG A 67 10.91 6.18 -9.73
N ILE A 68 11.21 6.70 -8.53
CA ILE A 68 12.57 6.78 -7.99
C ILE A 68 13.17 5.37 -7.85
N ILE A 69 12.40 4.43 -7.30
CA ILE A 69 12.83 3.03 -7.14
C ILE A 69 13.21 2.42 -8.49
N LYS A 70 12.38 2.58 -9.52
CA LYS A 70 12.66 2.04 -10.86
C LYS A 70 13.89 2.67 -11.50
N ILE A 71 14.10 3.97 -11.37
CA ILE A 71 15.28 4.67 -11.88
C ILE A 71 16.55 4.15 -11.18
N ARG A 72 16.49 3.90 -9.87
CA ARG A 72 17.64 3.45 -9.06
C ARG A 72 17.94 1.95 -9.17
N LEU A 73 16.90 1.16 -9.44
CA LEU A 73 17.00 -0.28 -9.63
C LEU A 73 16.85 -0.62 -11.12
N ILE A 74 17.86 -0.30 -11.90
CA ILE A 74 17.92 -0.64 -13.32
C ILE A 74 17.76 -2.16 -13.46
N ASN A 75 16.98 -2.62 -14.47
CA ASN A 75 16.62 -4.02 -14.70
C ASN A 75 15.69 -4.63 -13.64
N SER A 76 15.05 -3.81 -12.78
CA SER A 76 13.99 -4.30 -11.92
C SER A 76 12.74 -4.67 -12.73
N LYS A 77 12.03 -5.72 -12.30
CA LYS A 77 10.79 -6.19 -12.88
C LYS A 77 9.62 -5.73 -12.02
N GLU A 78 8.52 -5.37 -12.67
CA GLU A 78 7.26 -5.00 -12.02
C GLU A 78 6.24 -6.13 -12.20
N SER A 79 5.56 -6.50 -11.13
CA SER A 79 4.49 -7.50 -11.14
C SER A 79 3.37 -7.10 -10.18
N TYR A 80 2.21 -7.76 -10.34
CA TYR A 80 1.02 -7.51 -9.53
C TYR A 80 0.51 -8.81 -8.95
N PHE A 81 0.12 -8.76 -7.67
CA PHE A 81 -0.49 -9.88 -6.95
C PHE A 81 -1.91 -9.49 -6.56
N ASN A 82 -2.88 -10.26 -7.03
CA ASN A 82 -4.30 -10.03 -6.82
C ASN A 82 -4.86 -11.02 -5.80
N PHE A 83 -5.51 -10.49 -4.75
CA PHE A 83 -6.18 -11.28 -3.73
C PHE A 83 -7.67 -10.97 -3.73
N LYS A 84 -8.50 -11.96 -4.01
CA LYS A 84 -9.96 -11.83 -3.88
C LYS A 84 -10.31 -11.83 -2.39
N VAL A 85 -10.83 -10.72 -1.90
CA VAL A 85 -11.26 -10.55 -0.52
C VAL A 85 -12.77 -10.67 -0.46
N ASN A 86 -13.25 -11.51 0.46
CA ASN A 86 -14.66 -11.60 0.84
C ASN A 86 -14.71 -11.57 2.38
N ILE A 87 -15.13 -10.45 2.93
CA ILE A 87 -15.08 -10.19 4.37
C ILE A 87 -16.45 -9.69 4.84
N THR A 88 -16.88 -10.08 6.05
CA THR A 88 -18.12 -9.56 6.63
C THR A 88 -17.98 -8.05 6.88
N LYS A 89 -19.06 -7.31 6.70
CA LYS A 89 -19.12 -5.88 7.01
C LYS A 89 -18.64 -5.59 8.43
N LYS A 90 -19.08 -6.40 9.41
CA LYS A 90 -18.69 -6.26 10.83
C LYS A 90 -17.17 -6.30 10.97
N LYS A 91 -16.50 -7.32 10.43
CA LYS A 91 -15.04 -7.48 10.51
C LYS A 91 -14.31 -6.34 9.77
N TYR A 92 -14.82 -5.91 8.62
CA TYR A 92 -14.21 -4.78 7.89
C TYR A 92 -14.30 -3.48 8.70
N ILE A 93 -15.44 -3.20 9.33
CA ILE A 93 -15.62 -2.03 10.20
C ILE A 93 -14.68 -2.09 11.42
N GLU A 94 -14.49 -3.26 12.02
CA GLU A 94 -13.50 -3.44 13.10
C GLU A 94 -12.08 -3.12 12.63
N MET A 95 -11.70 -3.53 11.43
CA MET A 95 -10.40 -3.17 10.84
C MET A 95 -10.29 -1.65 10.64
N ILE A 96 -11.34 -0.98 10.17
CA ILE A 96 -11.39 0.48 10.03
C ILE A 96 -11.20 1.16 11.40
N LYS A 97 -11.91 0.71 12.43
CA LYS A 97 -11.77 1.21 13.80
C LYS A 97 -10.34 1.06 14.32
N LYS A 98 -9.70 -0.06 14.03
CA LYS A 98 -8.29 -0.35 14.37
C LYS A 98 -7.29 0.35 13.43
N ARG A 99 -7.75 1.18 12.50
CA ARG A 99 -6.90 1.96 11.59
C ARG A 99 -5.90 1.08 10.81
N TYR A 100 -6.37 -0.05 10.26
CA TYR A 100 -5.54 -1.07 9.62
C TYR A 100 -4.71 -0.61 8.41
N ILE A 101 -5.03 0.56 7.86
CA ILE A 101 -4.33 1.16 6.72
C ILE A 101 -3.85 2.56 7.08
N SER A 102 -2.65 2.92 6.65
CA SER A 102 -1.94 4.14 7.05
C SER A 102 -2.71 5.44 6.85
N CYS A 103 -3.53 5.54 5.81
CA CYS A 103 -4.35 6.74 5.57
C CYS A 103 -5.40 7.01 6.67
N LEU A 104 -5.65 6.05 7.56
CA LEU A 104 -6.54 6.18 8.71
C LEU A 104 -5.82 6.59 10.00
N LEU A 105 -4.48 6.46 10.10
CA LEU A 105 -3.74 6.64 11.36
C LEU A 105 -4.04 7.98 12.03
N ASN A 106 -4.01 9.07 11.27
CA ASN A 106 -4.24 10.43 11.77
C ASN A 106 -5.62 10.97 11.38
N MET A 107 -6.63 10.08 11.28
CA MET A 107 -7.98 10.52 11.00
C MET A 107 -8.72 10.88 12.30
N PRO A 108 -9.37 12.05 12.40
CA PRO A 108 -10.16 12.41 13.57
C PRO A 108 -11.27 11.37 13.86
N ILE A 109 -11.56 11.12 15.13
CA ILE A 109 -12.56 10.13 15.55
C ILE A 109 -13.93 10.45 14.93
N LYS A 110 -14.35 11.71 14.92
CA LYS A 110 -15.61 12.16 14.29
C LYS A 110 -15.69 11.77 12.82
N SER A 111 -14.60 12.00 12.06
CA SER A 111 -14.53 11.62 10.64
C SER A 111 -14.57 10.10 10.44
N LEU A 112 -13.93 9.36 11.35
CA LEU A 112 -13.95 7.90 11.33
C LEU A 112 -15.36 7.36 11.58
N SER A 113 -16.07 7.90 12.60
CA SER A 113 -17.46 7.55 12.92
C SER A 113 -18.40 7.82 11.74
N THR A 114 -18.30 9.01 11.15
CA THR A 114 -19.09 9.36 9.95
C THR A 114 -18.82 8.38 8.81
N GLY A 115 -17.54 8.07 8.57
CA GLY A 115 -17.15 7.12 7.53
C GLY A 115 -17.63 5.69 7.79
N ILE A 116 -17.70 5.26 9.05
CA ILE A 116 -18.27 3.96 9.43
C ILE A 116 -19.76 3.92 9.11
N ASN A 117 -20.50 5.00 9.37
CA ASN A 117 -21.92 5.11 9.01
C ASN A 117 -22.13 5.06 7.49
N GLU A 118 -21.26 5.71 6.71
CA GLU A 118 -21.27 5.59 5.24
C GLU A 118 -21.08 4.13 4.79
N LEU A 119 -20.13 3.38 5.39
CA LEU A 119 -19.91 1.97 5.06
C LEU A 119 -21.09 1.10 5.49
N ASN A 120 -21.70 1.37 6.65
CA ASN A 120 -22.88 0.65 7.13
C ASN A 120 -24.07 0.80 6.18
N SER A 121 -24.28 2.00 5.64
CA SER A 121 -25.37 2.27 4.68
C SER A 121 -25.06 1.65 3.30
N LYS A 122 -23.80 1.62 2.90
CA LYS A 122 -23.39 1.13 1.58
C LYS A 122 -23.42 -0.39 1.45
N TYR A 123 -23.06 -1.11 2.50
CA TYR A 123 -22.91 -2.56 2.48
C TYR A 123 -23.91 -3.26 3.41
N LYS A 124 -24.59 -4.29 2.91
CA LYS A 124 -25.58 -5.06 3.71
C LYS A 124 -24.88 -6.09 4.61
N MET A 125 -24.21 -7.09 4.06
CA MET A 125 -23.63 -8.21 4.80
C MET A 125 -22.13 -8.36 4.57
N ASN A 126 -21.72 -8.60 3.34
CA ASN A 126 -20.34 -8.85 2.96
C ASN A 126 -19.80 -7.75 2.04
N ILE A 127 -18.50 -7.55 2.15
CA ILE A 127 -17.71 -6.64 1.31
C ILE A 127 -16.77 -7.49 0.46
N LYS A 128 -16.93 -7.41 -0.86
CA LYS A 128 -16.11 -8.14 -1.83
C LYS A 128 -15.29 -7.14 -2.64
N PHE A 129 -14.00 -7.37 -2.76
CA PHE A 129 -13.08 -6.57 -3.59
C PHE A 129 -11.84 -7.36 -3.93
N THR A 130 -11.06 -6.86 -4.88
CA THR A 130 -9.72 -7.39 -5.16
C THR A 130 -8.69 -6.48 -4.51
N ASP A 131 -7.95 -7.01 -3.54
CA ASP A 131 -6.76 -6.34 -3.03
C ASP A 131 -5.58 -6.66 -3.95
N THR A 132 -4.91 -5.62 -4.44
CA THR A 132 -3.83 -5.76 -5.40
C THR A 132 -2.56 -5.13 -4.84
N LEU A 133 -1.52 -5.93 -4.72
CA LEU A 133 -0.17 -5.47 -4.40
C LEU A 133 0.65 -5.34 -5.67
N LYS A 134 1.35 -4.22 -5.79
CA LYS A 134 2.41 -3.99 -6.76
C LYS A 134 3.73 -4.45 -6.15
N CYS A 135 4.50 -5.23 -6.88
CA CYS A 135 5.83 -5.67 -6.49
C CYS A 135 6.87 -5.16 -7.49
N ILE A 136 7.95 -4.56 -6.98
CA ILE A 136 9.18 -4.35 -7.75
C ILE A 136 10.20 -5.37 -7.25
N SER A 137 10.70 -6.19 -8.16
CA SER A 137 11.75 -7.17 -7.90
C SER A 137 13.04 -6.78 -8.60
N TYR A 138 14.13 -6.75 -7.85
CA TYR A 138 15.48 -6.51 -8.34
C TYR A 138 16.39 -7.67 -7.96
N LYS A 139 17.21 -8.14 -8.89
CA LYS A 139 18.25 -9.15 -8.64
C LYS A 139 19.62 -8.50 -8.84
N LYS A 140 20.53 -8.67 -7.87
CA LYS A 140 21.91 -8.21 -7.98
C LYS A 140 22.68 -9.16 -8.91
N ASN A 141 23.33 -8.62 -9.90
CA ASN A 141 24.26 -9.36 -10.78
C ASN A 141 25.52 -9.75 -10.03
#